data_719acf4ba4836db1f8bfbfad75b89893
#
_entry.id   719acf4ba4836db1f8bfbfad75b89893
#
_cell.length_a   1.000
_cell.length_b   1.000
_cell.length_c   1.000
_cell.angle_alpha   90.00
_cell.angle_beta   90.00
_cell.angle_gamma   90.00
#
_symmetry.space_group_name_H-M   'P 1'
#
loop_
_entity.id
_entity.type
_entity.pdbx_description
1 polymer ?
#
loop_
_entity_poly.entity_id
_entity_poly.type
_entity_poly.pdbx_seq_one_letter_code
_entity_poly.pdbx_strand_id
1 'polypeptide(L)'
;MKTGLTLEQLAAEITRQQSAKEDYVVNTGNLRLESYGPDLTLRVLDSDGADRIEPLEIGDIAHRQIGTHLSIPAKYYERMRSEDPGLLAHNVNTWLERTPAQRMIRVLDGKARAYLSNRYLRMDNYSIASAVLPILAEIPDVRIESCQITDSRMYIKAVNPRLQEDVTPGDTVQAGVVISNSEVGLGSVNIQPLIYRLVCSNGMVVNDAATKRNHIGRATDAEENFQLYSEKTLAADDQAFLLKVQDTVRAAAEEARFAQVVGMMREAAAVPMNTADVPGVVKLASRQFGLTDSEGEGILQHLIEGHDLSLYGLSNAVTRYSQDVNSYDRATDLEIIGYNILAMPRSVWSRLNQVSTASAA
;
A
#
# COMPACT_ATOMS: atom_id res chain seq x y z
N MET A 1 7.79 -7.41 11.88
CA MET A 1 7.38 -7.21 10.49
C MET A 1 6.77 -8.50 9.94
N LYS A 2 5.65 -8.40 9.23
CA LYS A 2 4.99 -9.60 8.70
C LYS A 2 5.90 -10.36 7.74
N THR A 3 6.01 -11.68 7.91
CA THR A 3 6.75 -12.56 6.99
C THR A 3 6.00 -12.66 5.66
N GLY A 4 6.73 -12.52 4.56
CA GLY A 4 6.22 -12.63 3.20
C GLY A 4 7.02 -13.64 2.38
N LEU A 5 7.13 -13.40 1.07
CA LEU A 5 7.91 -14.19 0.13
C LEU A 5 9.41 -13.98 0.34
N THR A 6 10.22 -14.98 -0.05
CA THR A 6 11.66 -14.77 -0.26
C THR A 6 11.90 -13.95 -1.52
N LEU A 7 13.12 -13.43 -1.69
CA LEU A 7 13.49 -12.69 -2.90
C LEU A 7 13.37 -13.57 -4.16
N GLU A 8 13.76 -14.84 -4.08
CA GLU A 8 13.66 -15.79 -5.20
C GLU A 8 12.19 -16.04 -5.57
N GLN A 9 11.32 -16.23 -4.58
CA GLN A 9 9.89 -16.40 -4.79
C GLN A 9 9.26 -15.14 -5.41
N LEU A 10 9.64 -13.95 -4.92
CA LEU A 10 9.21 -12.69 -5.52
C LEU A 10 9.66 -12.57 -6.97
N ALA A 11 10.92 -12.82 -7.27
CA ALA A 11 11.47 -12.72 -8.62
C ALA A 11 10.77 -13.69 -9.58
N ALA A 12 10.53 -14.94 -9.14
CA ALA A 12 9.79 -15.93 -9.92
C ALA A 12 8.37 -15.47 -10.22
N GLU A 13 7.63 -14.95 -9.22
CA GLU A 13 6.26 -14.49 -9.39
C GLU A 13 6.18 -13.23 -10.26
N ILE A 14 7.08 -12.25 -10.10
CA ILE A 14 7.14 -11.07 -10.97
C ILE A 14 7.37 -11.47 -12.42
N THR A 15 8.30 -12.42 -12.67
CA THR A 15 8.60 -12.91 -14.02
C THR A 15 7.39 -13.63 -14.62
N ARG A 16 6.72 -14.47 -13.83
CA ARG A 16 5.49 -15.17 -14.23
C ARG A 16 4.39 -14.14 -14.61
N GLN A 17 4.15 -13.17 -13.73
CA GLN A 17 3.13 -12.13 -13.99
C GLN A 17 3.49 -11.28 -15.22
N GLN A 18 4.76 -10.97 -15.44
CA GLN A 18 5.21 -10.22 -16.62
C GLN A 18 4.86 -10.94 -17.93
N SER A 19 4.90 -12.28 -17.92
CA SER A 19 4.58 -13.11 -19.10
C SER A 19 3.09 -13.36 -19.28
N ALA A 20 2.31 -13.33 -18.19
CA ALA A 20 0.89 -13.67 -18.18
C ALA A 20 -0.04 -12.45 -18.24
N LYS A 21 0.49 -11.25 -18.02
CA LYS A 21 -0.33 -10.03 -18.02
C LYS A 21 -0.65 -9.57 -19.44
N GLU A 22 -1.84 -9.02 -19.58
CA GLU A 22 -2.32 -8.39 -20.81
C GLU A 22 -3.02 -7.07 -20.47
N ASP A 23 -2.88 -6.08 -21.34
CA ASP A 23 -3.52 -4.77 -21.15
C ASP A 23 -4.32 -4.42 -22.41
N TYR A 24 -5.61 -4.13 -22.23
CA TYR A 24 -6.51 -3.75 -23.31
C TYR A 24 -6.99 -2.32 -23.13
N VAL A 25 -6.78 -1.48 -24.14
CA VAL A 25 -7.43 -0.17 -24.21
C VAL A 25 -8.68 -0.31 -25.08
N VAL A 26 -9.83 -0.05 -24.49
CA VAL A 26 -11.13 -0.29 -25.10
C VAL A 26 -12.08 0.89 -24.90
N ASN A 27 -12.98 1.11 -25.85
CA ASN A 27 -14.11 2.00 -25.67
C ASN A 27 -15.16 1.31 -24.79
N THR A 28 -15.71 2.00 -23.79
CA THR A 28 -16.71 1.41 -22.87
C THR A 28 -17.98 0.95 -23.58
N GLY A 29 -18.30 1.49 -24.74
CA GLY A 29 -19.38 0.99 -25.60
C GLY A 29 -19.17 -0.45 -26.07
N ASN A 30 -17.92 -0.93 -26.08
CA ASN A 30 -17.53 -2.28 -26.44
C ASN A 30 -17.32 -3.19 -25.22
N LEU A 31 -17.72 -2.74 -24.04
CA LEU A 31 -17.70 -3.55 -22.81
C LEU A 31 -19.10 -3.99 -22.45
N ARG A 32 -19.23 -5.25 -22.00
CA ARG A 32 -20.48 -5.79 -21.46
C ARG A 32 -20.19 -6.53 -20.17
N LEU A 33 -20.93 -6.16 -19.14
CA LEU A 33 -21.00 -6.96 -17.90
C LEU A 33 -22.12 -7.97 -18.05
N GLU A 34 -21.83 -9.25 -17.87
CA GLU A 34 -22.82 -10.32 -17.94
C GLU A 34 -22.87 -11.08 -16.62
N SER A 35 -24.07 -11.52 -16.25
CA SER A 35 -24.29 -12.37 -15.09
C SER A 35 -24.69 -13.78 -15.47
N TYR A 36 -24.02 -14.76 -14.92
CA TYR A 36 -24.33 -16.18 -15.03
C TYR A 36 -24.62 -16.73 -13.65
N GLY A 37 -25.87 -16.64 -13.22
CA GLY A 37 -26.22 -16.91 -11.83
C GLY A 37 -25.56 -15.87 -10.90
N PRO A 38 -24.77 -16.31 -9.91
CA PRO A 38 -24.06 -15.39 -9.00
C PRO A 38 -22.80 -14.77 -9.61
N ASP A 39 -22.27 -15.34 -10.70
CA ASP A 39 -21.00 -14.93 -11.28
C ASP A 39 -21.17 -13.77 -12.26
N LEU A 40 -20.21 -12.86 -12.25
CA LEU A 40 -20.15 -11.71 -13.14
C LEU A 40 -18.89 -11.80 -13.99
N THR A 41 -19.04 -11.63 -15.29
CA THR A 41 -17.93 -11.60 -16.24
C THR A 41 -17.93 -10.30 -17.04
N LEU A 42 -16.75 -9.86 -17.45
CA LEU A 42 -16.56 -8.72 -18.33
C LEU A 42 -16.19 -9.20 -19.72
N ARG A 43 -17.06 -8.91 -20.71
CA ARG A 43 -16.78 -9.17 -22.11
C ARG A 43 -16.20 -7.92 -22.77
N VAL A 44 -15.19 -8.13 -23.59
CA VAL A 44 -14.60 -7.12 -24.45
C VAL A 44 -15.00 -7.47 -25.89
N LEU A 45 -15.80 -6.62 -26.51
CA LEU A 45 -16.40 -6.85 -27.82
C LEU A 45 -15.63 -6.12 -28.92
N ASP A 46 -15.62 -6.70 -30.11
CA ASP A 46 -15.24 -6.04 -31.33
C ASP A 46 -16.38 -5.17 -31.88
N SER A 47 -16.13 -4.44 -32.97
CA SER A 47 -17.09 -3.54 -33.61
C SER A 47 -18.31 -4.26 -34.18
N ASP A 48 -18.22 -5.55 -34.46
CA ASP A 48 -19.30 -6.43 -34.93
C ASP A 48 -20.07 -7.10 -33.81
N GLY A 49 -19.68 -6.85 -32.53
CA GLY A 49 -20.30 -7.43 -31.32
C GLY A 49 -19.81 -8.82 -30.95
N ALA A 50 -18.80 -9.36 -31.65
CA ALA A 50 -18.16 -10.61 -31.27
C ALA A 50 -17.19 -10.40 -30.09
N ASP A 51 -16.90 -11.48 -29.35
CA ASP A 51 -15.89 -11.44 -28.31
C ASP A 51 -14.50 -11.26 -28.92
N ARG A 52 -13.80 -10.21 -28.51
CA ARG A 52 -12.41 -9.96 -28.87
C ARG A 52 -11.44 -10.86 -28.11
N ILE A 53 -11.80 -11.20 -26.89
CA ILE A 53 -11.06 -12.08 -25.98
C ILE A 53 -12.06 -12.93 -25.19
N GLU A 54 -11.59 -14.01 -24.57
CA GLU A 54 -12.41 -14.79 -23.65
C GLU A 54 -12.99 -13.91 -22.53
N PRO A 55 -14.22 -14.16 -22.08
CA PRO A 55 -14.83 -13.43 -20.98
C PRO A 55 -13.95 -13.44 -19.72
N LEU A 56 -13.76 -12.28 -19.11
CA LEU A 56 -12.86 -12.08 -18.00
C LEU A 56 -13.62 -12.19 -16.67
N GLU A 57 -13.07 -12.93 -15.69
CA GLU A 57 -13.43 -12.77 -14.29
C GLU A 57 -13.10 -11.33 -13.86
N ILE A 58 -13.88 -10.74 -12.94
CA ILE A 58 -13.67 -9.36 -12.49
C ILE A 58 -13.17 -9.37 -11.05
N GLY A 59 -11.99 -8.79 -10.84
CA GLY A 59 -11.42 -8.62 -9.51
C GLY A 59 -12.11 -7.51 -8.71
N ASP A 60 -12.04 -7.58 -7.39
CA ASP A 60 -12.67 -6.62 -6.47
C ASP A 60 -12.21 -5.17 -6.70
N ILE A 61 -10.94 -4.98 -7.09
CA ILE A 61 -10.40 -3.67 -7.42
C ILE A 61 -11.07 -3.13 -8.69
N ALA A 62 -11.18 -3.96 -9.73
CA ALA A 62 -11.84 -3.59 -10.98
C ALA A 62 -13.32 -3.27 -10.76
N HIS A 63 -14.06 -4.07 -9.96
CA HIS A 63 -15.43 -3.77 -9.57
C HIS A 63 -15.58 -2.40 -8.93
N ARG A 64 -14.73 -2.07 -7.94
CA ARG A 64 -14.75 -0.76 -7.28
C ARG A 64 -14.44 0.39 -8.25
N GLN A 65 -13.51 0.18 -9.19
CA GLN A 65 -13.14 1.18 -10.20
C GLN A 65 -14.25 1.40 -11.23
N ILE A 66 -14.95 0.34 -11.65
CA ILE A 66 -16.15 0.45 -12.50
C ILE A 66 -17.22 1.26 -11.78
N GLY A 67 -17.56 0.90 -10.53
CA GLY A 67 -18.54 1.63 -9.73
C GLY A 67 -18.18 3.10 -9.56
N THR A 68 -16.92 3.41 -9.27
CA THR A 68 -16.41 4.79 -9.14
C THR A 68 -16.54 5.56 -10.45
N HIS A 69 -16.13 4.96 -11.58
CA HIS A 69 -16.24 5.60 -12.90
C HIS A 69 -17.68 5.96 -13.24
N LEU A 70 -18.62 5.07 -12.94
CA LEU A 70 -20.04 5.25 -13.25
C LEU A 70 -20.80 6.02 -12.16
N SER A 71 -20.10 6.51 -11.14
CA SER A 71 -20.68 7.23 -9.99
C SER A 71 -21.76 6.43 -9.26
N ILE A 72 -21.67 5.10 -9.28
CA ILE A 72 -22.57 4.22 -8.51
C ILE A 72 -22.06 4.16 -7.06
N PRO A 73 -22.90 4.51 -6.05
CA PRO A 73 -22.48 4.46 -4.65
C PRO A 73 -21.98 3.05 -4.26
N ALA A 74 -20.81 2.96 -3.62
CA ALA A 74 -20.14 1.68 -3.34
C ALA A 74 -21.04 0.67 -2.61
N LYS A 75 -21.79 1.11 -1.58
CA LYS A 75 -22.74 0.23 -0.84
C LYS A 75 -23.85 -0.31 -1.74
N TYR A 76 -24.33 0.49 -2.69
CA TYR A 76 -25.38 0.05 -3.62
C TYR A 76 -24.82 -0.87 -4.69
N TYR A 77 -23.60 -0.59 -5.17
CA TYR A 77 -22.88 -1.48 -6.08
C TYR A 77 -22.70 -2.87 -5.47
N GLU A 78 -22.17 -2.96 -4.26
CA GLU A 78 -21.93 -4.23 -3.57
C GLU A 78 -23.25 -4.96 -3.22
N ARG A 79 -24.30 -4.22 -2.89
CA ARG A 79 -25.62 -4.81 -2.69
C ARG A 79 -26.16 -5.46 -3.96
N MET A 80 -26.11 -4.79 -5.09
CA MET A 80 -26.53 -5.39 -6.39
C MET A 80 -25.64 -6.57 -6.74
N ARG A 81 -24.32 -6.47 -6.51
CA ARG A 81 -23.38 -7.54 -6.78
C ARG A 81 -23.68 -8.81 -6.01
N SER A 82 -24.10 -8.68 -4.75
CA SER A 82 -24.36 -9.83 -3.87
C SER A 82 -25.81 -10.35 -3.95
N GLU A 83 -26.79 -9.46 -4.13
CA GLU A 83 -28.22 -9.82 -4.07
C GLU A 83 -28.85 -10.02 -5.45
N ASP A 84 -28.43 -9.22 -6.46
CA ASP A 84 -28.97 -9.26 -7.82
C ASP A 84 -27.88 -8.87 -8.86
N PRO A 85 -26.98 -9.81 -9.22
CA PRO A 85 -25.94 -9.57 -10.22
C PRO A 85 -26.48 -9.14 -11.60
N GLY A 86 -27.69 -9.60 -11.97
CA GLY A 86 -28.36 -9.21 -13.21
C GLY A 86 -28.71 -7.72 -13.22
N LEU A 87 -29.20 -7.19 -12.11
CA LEU A 87 -29.46 -5.76 -11.95
C LEU A 87 -28.18 -4.95 -12.01
N LEU A 88 -27.08 -5.44 -11.41
CA LEU A 88 -25.78 -4.78 -11.54
C LEU A 88 -25.32 -4.73 -12.99
N ALA A 89 -25.37 -5.86 -13.69
CA ALA A 89 -25.01 -5.93 -15.12
C ALA A 89 -25.81 -4.93 -15.95
N HIS A 90 -27.14 -4.91 -15.76
CA HIS A 90 -28.02 -3.95 -16.47
C HIS A 90 -27.65 -2.50 -16.18
N ASN A 91 -27.44 -2.13 -14.92
CA ASN A 91 -27.04 -0.77 -14.53
C ASN A 91 -25.71 -0.37 -15.15
N VAL A 92 -24.67 -1.20 -14.98
CA VAL A 92 -23.33 -0.93 -15.52
C VAL A 92 -23.39 -0.75 -17.04
N ASN A 93 -24.00 -1.68 -17.76
CA ASN A 93 -24.09 -1.63 -19.22
C ASN A 93 -24.81 -0.38 -19.70
N THR A 94 -25.91 -0.01 -19.05
CA THR A 94 -26.68 1.20 -19.38
C THR A 94 -25.81 2.47 -19.30
N TRP A 95 -24.97 2.59 -18.25
CA TRP A 95 -24.13 3.77 -18.10
C TRP A 95 -22.89 3.74 -18.99
N LEU A 96 -22.30 2.56 -19.24
CA LEU A 96 -21.19 2.42 -20.18
C LEU A 96 -21.58 2.85 -21.61
N GLU A 97 -22.83 2.57 -22.02
CA GLU A 97 -23.37 2.99 -23.31
C GLU A 97 -23.69 4.49 -23.39
N ARG A 98 -24.25 5.05 -22.30
CA ARG A 98 -24.66 6.47 -22.27
C ARG A 98 -23.49 7.44 -22.23
N THR A 99 -22.39 7.05 -21.61
CA THR A 99 -21.20 7.89 -21.44
C THR A 99 -19.94 7.15 -21.90
N PRO A 100 -19.79 6.93 -23.22
CA PRO A 100 -18.67 6.18 -23.75
C PRO A 100 -17.34 6.90 -23.46
N ALA A 101 -16.36 6.14 -23.01
CA ALA A 101 -15.01 6.62 -22.68
C ALA A 101 -13.98 5.56 -23.05
N GLN A 102 -12.72 5.98 -23.25
CA GLN A 102 -11.60 5.04 -23.39
C GLN A 102 -11.14 4.60 -22.01
N ARG A 103 -11.02 3.28 -21.79
CA ARG A 103 -10.55 2.68 -20.55
C ARG A 103 -9.49 1.63 -20.81
N MET A 104 -8.59 1.48 -19.84
CA MET A 104 -7.59 0.43 -19.82
C MET A 104 -8.04 -0.68 -18.87
N ILE A 105 -8.16 -1.89 -19.41
CA ILE A 105 -8.41 -3.10 -18.63
C ILE A 105 -7.08 -3.80 -18.47
N ARG A 106 -6.61 -3.97 -17.24
CA ARG A 106 -5.42 -4.77 -16.94
C ARG A 106 -5.83 -6.19 -16.56
N VAL A 107 -5.31 -7.15 -17.28
CA VAL A 107 -5.64 -8.57 -17.13
C VAL A 107 -4.44 -9.35 -16.63
N LEU A 108 -4.68 -10.28 -15.75
CA LEU A 108 -3.72 -11.29 -15.29
C LEU A 108 -4.45 -12.61 -15.08
N ASP A 109 -3.95 -13.67 -15.70
CA ASP A 109 -4.50 -15.02 -15.56
C ASP A 109 -6.02 -15.10 -15.86
N GLY A 110 -6.49 -14.42 -16.92
CA GLY A 110 -7.90 -14.38 -17.33
C GLY A 110 -8.81 -13.50 -16.45
N LYS A 111 -8.23 -12.75 -15.50
CA LYS A 111 -8.96 -11.87 -14.58
C LYS A 111 -8.70 -10.41 -14.86
N ALA A 112 -9.75 -9.62 -15.07
CA ALA A 112 -9.69 -8.16 -15.09
C ALA A 112 -9.37 -7.66 -13.68
N ARG A 113 -8.08 -7.42 -13.39
CA ARG A 113 -7.61 -6.98 -12.07
C ARG A 113 -7.73 -5.48 -11.83
N ALA A 114 -7.81 -4.67 -12.92
CA ALA A 114 -8.02 -3.24 -12.82
C ALA A 114 -8.77 -2.69 -14.04
N TYR A 115 -9.55 -1.62 -13.79
CA TYR A 115 -10.28 -0.83 -14.77
C TYR A 115 -9.89 0.63 -14.62
N LEU A 116 -8.98 1.11 -15.47
CA LEU A 116 -8.28 2.37 -15.30
C LEU A 116 -8.61 3.37 -16.41
N SER A 117 -8.23 4.63 -16.21
CA SER A 117 -8.21 5.61 -17.29
C SER A 117 -7.23 5.17 -18.39
N ASN A 118 -7.53 5.46 -19.65
CA ASN A 118 -6.57 5.28 -20.76
C ASN A 118 -5.28 6.10 -20.61
N ARG A 119 -5.31 7.11 -19.72
CA ARG A 119 -4.16 7.96 -19.37
C ARG A 119 -3.28 7.36 -18.27
N TYR A 120 -3.67 6.20 -17.71
CA TYR A 120 -2.88 5.54 -16.67
C TYR A 120 -1.51 5.16 -17.22
N LEU A 121 -0.47 5.72 -16.59
CA LEU A 121 0.91 5.40 -16.92
C LEU A 121 1.29 4.09 -16.25
N ARG A 122 1.57 3.08 -17.08
CA ARG A 122 1.95 1.75 -16.62
C ARG A 122 3.33 1.79 -15.97
N MET A 123 3.41 1.37 -14.73
CA MET A 123 4.66 1.15 -14.03
C MET A 123 4.62 -0.25 -13.44
N ASP A 124 5.22 -1.17 -14.16
CA ASP A 124 5.13 -2.60 -13.84
C ASP A 124 6.08 -2.98 -12.73
N ASN A 125 5.66 -3.93 -11.90
CA ASN A 125 6.46 -4.49 -10.81
C ASN A 125 7.81 -5.00 -11.28
N TYR A 126 7.85 -5.62 -12.48
CA TYR A 126 9.09 -6.09 -13.10
C TYR A 126 10.09 -4.96 -13.35
N SER A 127 9.64 -3.84 -13.90
CA SER A 127 10.50 -2.67 -14.17
C SER A 127 11.04 -2.05 -12.88
N ILE A 128 10.18 -1.91 -11.86
CA ILE A 128 10.60 -1.39 -10.55
C ILE A 128 11.59 -2.33 -9.87
N ALA A 129 11.29 -3.63 -9.78
CA ALA A 129 12.18 -4.61 -9.16
C ALA A 129 13.53 -4.66 -9.88
N SER A 130 13.54 -4.67 -11.22
CA SER A 130 14.76 -4.65 -12.02
C SER A 130 15.60 -3.38 -11.81
N ALA A 131 14.98 -2.24 -11.51
CA ALA A 131 15.68 -1.00 -11.23
C ALA A 131 16.24 -0.93 -9.81
N VAL A 132 15.51 -1.46 -8.80
CA VAL A 132 15.87 -1.26 -7.39
C VAL A 132 16.72 -2.37 -6.79
N LEU A 133 16.55 -3.63 -7.23
CA LEU A 133 17.29 -4.75 -6.66
C LEU A 133 18.82 -4.64 -6.85
N PRO A 134 19.36 -4.20 -8.02
CA PRO A 134 20.79 -3.95 -8.15
C PRO A 134 21.31 -2.90 -7.18
N ILE A 135 20.54 -1.81 -6.94
CA ILE A 135 20.93 -0.75 -6.01
C ILE A 135 20.97 -1.25 -4.56
N LEU A 136 19.98 -2.06 -4.17
CA LEU A 136 20.00 -2.69 -2.86
C LEU A 136 21.20 -3.63 -2.70
N ALA A 137 21.56 -4.37 -3.75
CA ALA A 137 22.73 -5.26 -3.73
C ALA A 137 24.09 -4.51 -3.67
N GLU A 138 24.15 -3.23 -4.06
CA GLU A 138 25.32 -2.36 -3.90
C GLU A 138 25.55 -1.94 -2.45
N ILE A 139 24.50 -1.96 -1.59
CA ILE A 139 24.60 -1.59 -0.18
C ILE A 139 25.20 -2.76 0.60
N PRO A 140 26.37 -2.59 1.24
CA PRO A 140 27.03 -3.69 1.92
C PRO A 140 26.18 -4.25 3.06
N ASP A 141 26.12 -5.60 3.13
CA ASP A 141 25.40 -6.38 4.14
C ASP A 141 23.87 -6.16 4.18
N VAL A 142 23.29 -5.46 3.20
CA VAL A 142 21.84 -5.30 3.12
C VAL A 142 21.16 -6.67 3.05
N ARG A 143 20.05 -6.81 3.77
CA ARG A 143 19.22 -8.02 3.77
C ARG A 143 17.82 -7.69 3.31
N ILE A 144 17.27 -8.52 2.44
CA ILE A 144 15.83 -8.47 2.11
C ILE A 144 15.09 -9.27 3.20
N GLU A 145 14.40 -8.56 4.06
CA GLU A 145 13.72 -9.17 5.23
C GLU A 145 12.33 -9.71 4.88
N SER A 146 11.64 -9.07 3.93
CA SER A 146 10.30 -9.51 3.52
C SER A 146 9.92 -8.94 2.17
N CYS A 147 9.32 -9.77 1.33
CA CYS A 147 8.71 -9.37 0.07
C CYS A 147 7.26 -9.84 0.02
N GLN A 148 6.42 -9.18 -0.81
CA GLN A 148 5.07 -9.68 -1.08
C GLN A 148 4.52 -9.07 -2.37
N ILE A 149 3.65 -9.82 -3.04
CA ILE A 149 2.73 -9.32 -4.07
C ILE A 149 1.32 -9.65 -3.60
N THR A 150 0.51 -8.62 -3.43
CA THR A 150 -0.92 -8.72 -3.16
C THR A 150 -1.70 -8.34 -4.41
N ASP A 151 -3.03 -8.44 -4.38
CA ASP A 151 -3.87 -7.94 -5.47
C ASP A 151 -3.69 -6.44 -5.72
N SER A 152 -3.28 -5.69 -4.70
CA SER A 152 -3.15 -4.24 -4.72
C SER A 152 -1.75 -3.75 -4.99
N ARG A 153 -0.71 -4.40 -4.43
CA ARG A 153 0.67 -3.88 -4.41
C ARG A 153 1.73 -4.97 -4.37
N MET A 154 2.91 -4.61 -4.88
CA MET A 154 4.16 -5.27 -4.58
C MET A 154 4.88 -4.54 -3.43
N TYR A 155 5.57 -5.29 -2.57
CA TYR A 155 6.41 -4.79 -1.49
C TYR A 155 7.77 -5.45 -1.50
N ILE A 156 8.83 -4.66 -1.26
CA ILE A 156 10.19 -5.10 -0.97
C ILE A 156 10.64 -4.35 0.27
N LYS A 157 10.97 -5.07 1.36
CA LYS A 157 11.47 -4.50 2.62
C LYS A 157 12.89 -4.98 2.85
N ALA A 158 13.84 -4.03 2.84
CA ALA A 158 15.25 -4.28 3.01
C ALA A 158 15.78 -3.60 4.27
N VAL A 159 16.75 -4.20 4.94
CA VAL A 159 17.38 -3.69 6.16
C VAL A 159 18.90 -3.64 5.98
N ASN A 160 19.50 -2.54 6.45
CA ASN A 160 20.95 -2.34 6.48
C ASN A 160 21.47 -2.50 7.91
N PRO A 161 22.04 -3.65 8.27
CA PRO A 161 22.51 -3.91 9.65
C PRO A 161 23.73 -3.09 10.06
N ARG A 162 24.41 -2.42 9.12
CA ARG A 162 25.54 -1.52 9.45
C ARG A 162 25.06 -0.22 10.09
N LEU A 163 23.82 0.19 9.83
CA LEU A 163 23.20 1.35 10.44
C LEU A 163 22.28 0.88 11.55
N GLN A 164 22.80 0.82 12.77
CA GLN A 164 22.06 0.39 13.94
C GLN A 164 22.36 1.27 15.16
N GLU A 165 21.36 1.47 16.00
CA GLU A 165 21.47 2.20 17.27
C GLU A 165 20.52 1.60 18.31
N ASP A 166 20.83 1.80 19.58
CA ASP A 166 19.93 1.48 20.68
C ASP A 166 19.00 2.66 20.98
N VAL A 167 17.70 2.40 21.02
CA VAL A 167 16.71 3.36 21.53
C VAL A 167 16.82 3.46 23.05
N THR A 168 16.79 2.31 23.71
CA THR A 168 17.13 2.10 25.12
C THR A 168 18.10 0.93 25.24
N PRO A 169 18.84 0.75 26.33
CA PRO A 169 19.79 -0.35 26.48
C PRO A 169 19.17 -1.72 26.15
N GLY A 170 19.71 -2.39 25.12
CA GLY A 170 19.23 -3.69 24.65
C GLY A 170 18.05 -3.64 23.65
N ASP A 171 17.54 -2.46 23.33
CA ASP A 171 16.50 -2.27 22.30
C ASP A 171 17.10 -1.68 21.04
N THR A 172 17.78 -2.53 20.28
CA THR A 172 18.49 -2.17 19.06
C THR A 172 17.55 -2.09 17.86
N VAL A 173 17.66 -1.02 17.09
CA VAL A 173 16.97 -0.81 15.81
C VAL A 173 17.97 -0.68 14.67
N GLN A 174 17.57 -1.09 13.48
CA GLN A 174 18.36 -1.01 12.24
C GLN A 174 17.63 -0.17 11.20
N ALA A 175 18.40 0.54 10.38
CA ALA A 175 17.88 1.27 9.24
C ALA A 175 17.48 0.32 8.12
N GLY A 176 16.46 0.71 7.35
CA GLY A 176 16.02 -0.02 6.17
C GLY A 176 15.23 0.85 5.20
N VAL A 177 14.68 0.22 4.19
CA VAL A 177 13.84 0.84 3.18
C VAL A 177 12.68 -0.08 2.81
N VAL A 178 11.51 0.52 2.61
CA VAL A 178 10.34 -0.13 2.01
C VAL A 178 10.13 0.45 0.63
N ILE A 179 10.05 -0.42 -0.36
CA ILE A 179 9.69 -0.09 -1.73
C ILE A 179 8.35 -0.74 -2.02
N SER A 180 7.38 0.03 -2.47
CA SER A 180 6.08 -0.50 -2.89
C SER A 180 5.63 0.09 -4.22
N ASN A 181 4.91 -0.71 -5.01
CA ASN A 181 4.35 -0.32 -6.29
C ASN A 181 2.95 -0.91 -6.48
N SER A 182 2.06 -0.18 -7.14
CA SER A 182 0.73 -0.66 -7.53
C SER A 182 0.57 -0.65 -9.04
N GLU A 183 0.29 -1.81 -9.61
CA GLU A 183 -0.06 -1.94 -11.03
C GLU A 183 -1.56 -1.74 -11.32
N VAL A 184 -2.35 -1.64 -10.27
CA VAL A 184 -3.83 -1.59 -10.36
C VAL A 184 -4.39 -0.21 -10.02
N GLY A 185 -3.55 0.84 -10.06
CA GLY A 185 -4.00 2.22 -9.86
C GLY A 185 -4.29 2.62 -8.40
N LEU A 186 -3.83 1.83 -7.41
CA LEU A 186 -3.98 2.14 -5.98
C LEU A 186 -2.76 2.88 -5.40
N GLY A 187 -2.08 3.66 -6.21
CA GLY A 187 -0.93 4.48 -5.87
C GLY A 187 0.20 4.34 -6.87
N SER A 188 1.21 5.20 -6.74
CA SER A 188 2.46 5.17 -7.49
C SER A 188 3.54 4.37 -6.76
N VAL A 189 4.73 4.29 -7.35
CA VAL A 189 5.92 3.81 -6.65
C VAL A 189 6.13 4.63 -5.39
N ASN A 190 6.32 3.97 -4.27
CA ASN A 190 6.56 4.59 -2.98
C ASN A 190 7.82 4.00 -2.36
N ILE A 191 8.74 4.86 -1.92
CA ILE A 191 10.00 4.49 -1.30
C ILE A 191 10.10 5.25 0.03
N GLN A 192 10.11 4.49 1.12
CA GLN A 192 10.06 5.05 2.48
C GLN A 192 11.15 4.44 3.36
N PRO A 193 11.78 5.23 4.25
CA PRO A 193 12.66 4.67 5.27
C PRO A 193 11.89 3.68 6.16
N LEU A 194 12.58 2.63 6.56
CA LEU A 194 12.13 1.60 7.49
C LEU A 194 13.03 1.61 8.72
N ILE A 195 12.44 1.52 9.88
CA ILE A 195 13.15 1.22 11.12
C ILE A 195 12.78 -0.20 11.53
N TYR A 196 13.76 -1.08 11.59
CA TYR A 196 13.60 -2.47 11.96
C TYR A 196 14.09 -2.72 13.36
N ARG A 197 13.21 -3.15 14.27
CA ARG A 197 13.51 -3.41 15.67
C ARG A 197 13.88 -4.87 15.88
N LEU A 198 15.06 -5.15 16.39
CA LEU A 198 15.57 -6.53 16.49
C LEU A 198 14.85 -7.36 17.56
N VAL A 199 14.47 -6.77 18.69
CA VAL A 199 13.89 -7.49 19.84
C VAL A 199 12.58 -8.21 19.49
N CYS A 200 11.72 -7.56 18.69
CA CYS A 200 10.41 -8.11 18.31
C CYS A 200 10.29 -8.37 16.80
N SER A 201 11.39 -8.20 16.05
CA SER A 201 11.39 -8.32 14.58
C SER A 201 10.28 -7.52 13.88
N ASN A 202 9.86 -6.40 14.46
CA ASN A 202 8.85 -5.53 13.89
C ASN A 202 9.47 -4.38 13.09
N GLY A 203 8.77 -3.94 12.05
CA GLY A 203 9.15 -2.79 11.23
C GLY A 203 8.28 -1.58 11.52
N MET A 204 8.85 -0.39 11.40
CA MET A 204 8.13 0.88 11.42
C MET A 204 8.44 1.63 10.14
N VAL A 205 7.42 1.91 9.33
CA VAL A 205 7.58 2.63 8.06
C VAL A 205 7.45 4.12 8.31
N VAL A 206 8.50 4.88 8.00
CA VAL A 206 8.54 6.33 8.20
C VAL A 206 7.69 7.03 7.13
N ASN A 207 6.69 7.77 7.58
CA ASN A 207 5.74 8.46 6.69
C ASN A 207 5.63 9.95 7.07
N ASP A 208 6.58 10.74 6.66
CA ASP A 208 6.57 12.18 6.90
C ASP A 208 6.48 13.02 5.62
N ALA A 209 6.45 14.36 5.78
CA ALA A 209 6.37 15.28 4.65
C ALA A 209 7.62 15.22 3.73
N ALA A 210 8.78 14.79 4.23
CA ALA A 210 9.98 14.62 3.42
C ALA A 210 9.89 13.33 2.58
N THR A 211 9.33 12.24 3.13
CA THR A 211 9.08 11.01 2.38
C THR A 211 7.92 11.15 1.40
N LYS A 212 6.91 11.99 1.68
CA LYS A 212 5.85 12.30 0.71
C LYS A 212 6.36 12.96 -0.58
N ARG A 213 7.52 13.60 -0.56
CA ARG A 213 8.20 14.07 -1.78
C ARG A 213 8.75 12.93 -2.64
N ASN A 214 8.86 11.74 -2.07
CA ASN A 214 9.27 10.52 -2.74
C ASN A 214 8.09 9.75 -3.37
N HIS A 215 6.88 10.30 -3.36
CA HIS A 215 5.81 9.86 -4.25
C HIS A 215 6.21 10.25 -5.67
N ILE A 216 6.93 9.34 -6.31
CA ILE A 216 7.34 9.49 -7.69
C ILE A 216 6.11 9.15 -8.53
N GLY A 217 5.25 10.15 -8.73
CA GLY A 217 4.22 10.13 -9.76
C GLY A 217 4.76 10.84 -10.98
N ARG A 218 4.43 10.38 -12.17
CA ARG A 218 4.56 11.24 -13.33
C ARG A 218 3.55 12.36 -13.17
N ALA A 219 4.03 13.61 -13.16
CA ALA A 219 3.15 14.76 -13.27
C ALA A 219 2.45 14.64 -14.65
N THR A 220 1.16 14.35 -14.63
CA THR A 220 0.35 14.30 -15.84
C THR A 220 -0.46 15.57 -15.95
N ASP A 221 0.10 16.58 -16.60
CA ASP A 221 -0.71 17.50 -17.39
C ASP A 221 -1.13 16.71 -18.67
N ALA A 222 -2.04 15.75 -18.48
CA ALA A 222 -2.14 14.55 -19.30
C ALA A 222 -3.11 14.68 -20.47
N GLU A 223 -3.76 15.85 -20.68
CA GLU A 223 -4.72 15.98 -21.79
C GLU A 223 -4.04 16.24 -23.14
N GLU A 224 -2.89 16.90 -23.14
CA GLU A 224 -2.22 17.31 -24.38
C GLU A 224 -1.02 16.43 -24.78
N ASN A 225 -0.40 15.71 -23.85
CA ASN A 225 0.94 15.16 -24.07
C ASN A 225 0.98 13.77 -24.74
N PHE A 226 -0.05 12.95 -24.64
CA PHE A 226 -0.02 11.58 -25.18
C PHE A 226 -0.04 11.52 -26.71
N GLN A 227 -0.54 12.54 -27.37
CA GLN A 227 -0.53 12.65 -28.85
C GLN A 227 0.69 13.39 -29.39
N LEU A 228 1.43 14.12 -28.55
CA LEU A 228 2.53 15.01 -28.96
C LEU A 228 3.91 14.33 -28.94
N TYR A 229 4.11 13.28 -28.12
CA TYR A 229 5.43 12.68 -27.93
C TYR A 229 5.60 11.36 -28.68
N SER A 230 6.76 11.20 -29.31
CA SER A 230 7.17 9.93 -29.93
C SER A 230 7.40 8.84 -28.88
N GLU A 231 7.28 7.57 -29.26
CA GLU A 231 7.61 6.42 -28.42
C GLU A 231 9.03 6.52 -27.81
N LYS A 232 9.98 7.09 -28.56
CA LYS A 232 11.35 7.31 -28.08
C LYS A 232 11.40 8.32 -26.92
N THR A 233 10.59 9.37 -26.97
CA THR A 233 10.50 10.36 -25.88
C THR A 233 9.85 9.76 -24.66
N LEU A 234 8.79 8.96 -24.82
CA LEU A 234 8.14 8.26 -23.72
C LEU A 234 9.06 7.25 -23.05
N ALA A 235 9.83 6.49 -23.83
CA ALA A 235 10.81 5.54 -23.31
C ALA A 235 11.96 6.25 -22.54
N ALA A 236 12.39 7.43 -23.00
CA ALA A 236 13.40 8.24 -22.29
C ALA A 236 12.86 8.78 -20.98
N ASP A 237 11.58 9.19 -20.92
CA ASP A 237 10.92 9.63 -19.69
C ASP A 237 10.77 8.46 -18.69
N ASP A 238 10.42 7.26 -19.15
CA ASP A 238 10.40 6.04 -18.34
C ASP A 238 11.77 5.76 -17.72
N GLN A 239 12.84 5.87 -18.50
CA GLN A 239 14.21 5.67 -18.02
C GLN A 239 14.62 6.72 -17.01
N ALA A 240 14.31 8.00 -17.25
CA ALA A 240 14.57 9.08 -16.29
C ALA A 240 13.80 8.88 -14.98
N PHE A 241 12.57 8.38 -15.04
CA PHE A 241 11.79 8.01 -13.87
C PHE A 241 12.46 6.90 -13.06
N LEU A 242 12.92 5.82 -13.70
CA LEU A 242 13.60 4.71 -13.03
C LEU A 242 14.91 5.17 -12.36
N LEU A 243 15.66 6.07 -12.97
CA LEU A 243 16.85 6.69 -12.35
C LEU A 243 16.47 7.47 -11.07
N LYS A 244 15.38 8.24 -11.09
CA LYS A 244 14.88 8.91 -9.88
C LYS A 244 14.49 7.91 -8.78
N VAL A 245 13.88 6.77 -9.15
CA VAL A 245 13.60 5.68 -8.21
C VAL A 245 14.88 5.19 -7.55
N GLN A 246 15.93 4.94 -8.33
CA GLN A 246 17.23 4.48 -7.83
C GLN A 246 17.86 5.49 -6.87
N ASP A 247 17.89 6.77 -7.24
CA ASP A 247 18.43 7.83 -6.38
C ASP A 247 17.64 7.95 -5.06
N THR A 248 16.32 7.77 -5.13
CA THR A 248 15.46 7.79 -3.93
C THR A 248 15.73 6.60 -3.01
N VAL A 249 15.98 5.41 -3.56
CA VAL A 249 16.38 4.23 -2.76
C VAL A 249 17.70 4.50 -2.02
N ARG A 250 18.71 5.08 -2.71
CA ARG A 250 19.98 5.45 -2.08
C ARG A 250 19.76 6.47 -0.95
N ALA A 251 18.97 7.51 -1.20
CA ALA A 251 18.69 8.56 -0.21
C ALA A 251 17.87 8.04 1.00
N ALA A 252 16.97 7.08 0.81
CA ALA A 252 16.18 6.51 1.90
C ALA A 252 17.01 5.70 2.90
N ALA A 253 18.20 5.25 2.50
CA ALA A 253 19.16 4.51 3.33
C ALA A 253 20.18 5.43 4.04
N GLU A 254 19.98 6.75 4.05
CA GLU A 254 20.92 7.71 4.64
C GLU A 254 20.92 7.66 6.18
N GLU A 255 22.12 7.71 6.77
CA GLU A 255 22.38 7.67 8.21
C GLU A 255 21.72 8.84 8.98
N ALA A 256 21.74 10.06 8.41
CA ALA A 256 21.18 11.23 9.06
C ALA A 256 19.67 11.10 9.33
N ARG A 257 18.94 10.46 8.41
CA ARG A 257 17.50 10.23 8.57
C ARG A 257 17.22 9.19 9.64
N PHE A 258 17.99 8.11 9.66
CA PHE A 258 17.91 7.06 10.68
C PHE A 258 18.13 7.66 12.08
N ALA A 259 19.23 8.41 12.27
CA ALA A 259 19.56 9.04 13.57
C ALA A 259 18.45 9.97 14.06
N GLN A 260 17.82 10.74 13.15
CA GLN A 260 16.70 11.61 13.50
C GLN A 260 15.51 10.82 14.04
N VAL A 261 15.13 9.71 13.40
CA VAL A 261 13.99 8.89 13.84
C VAL A 261 14.31 8.18 15.18
N VAL A 262 15.53 7.69 15.33
CA VAL A 262 15.98 7.11 16.63
C VAL A 262 15.93 8.16 17.76
N GLY A 263 16.29 9.41 17.47
CA GLY A 263 16.12 10.53 18.41
C GLY A 263 14.67 10.71 18.85
N MET A 264 13.73 10.69 17.89
CA MET A 264 12.28 10.75 18.19
C MET A 264 11.80 9.56 19.02
N MET A 265 12.31 8.34 18.77
CA MET A 265 12.01 7.14 19.56
C MET A 265 12.46 7.29 21.00
N ARG A 266 13.71 7.75 21.23
CA ARG A 266 14.26 8.03 22.58
C ARG A 266 13.43 9.07 23.34
N GLU A 267 13.02 10.14 22.67
CA GLU A 267 12.12 11.13 23.25
C GLU A 267 10.75 10.55 23.61
N ALA A 268 10.19 9.70 22.75
CA ALA A 268 8.89 9.08 22.98
C ALA A 268 8.94 8.04 24.12
N ALA A 269 10.05 7.33 24.28
CA ALA A 269 10.28 6.41 25.39
C ALA A 269 10.28 7.14 26.76
N ALA A 270 10.69 8.41 26.79
CA ALA A 270 10.63 9.24 27.99
C ALA A 270 9.24 9.81 28.28
N VAL A 271 8.22 9.56 27.45
CA VAL A 271 6.86 10.09 27.60
C VAL A 271 5.92 9.03 28.13
N PRO A 272 5.55 9.08 29.41
CA PRO A 272 4.76 8.03 30.05
C PRO A 272 3.30 8.04 29.57
N MET A 273 2.69 6.87 29.60
CA MET A 273 1.26 6.66 29.45
C MET A 273 0.56 6.78 30.82
N ASN A 274 -0.70 7.22 30.82
CA ASN A 274 -1.54 7.21 32.01
C ASN A 274 -1.85 5.76 32.42
N THR A 275 -1.23 5.31 33.49
CA THR A 275 -1.39 3.95 34.00
C THR A 275 -2.72 3.69 34.70
N ALA A 276 -3.50 4.73 35.00
CA ALA A 276 -4.82 4.58 35.64
C ALA A 276 -5.87 4.04 34.66
N ASP A 277 -5.72 4.29 33.33
CA ASP A 277 -6.65 3.81 32.31
C ASP A 277 -5.93 3.51 30.98
N VAL A 278 -5.03 2.54 30.98
CA VAL A 278 -4.33 2.09 29.76
C VAL A 278 -5.28 1.66 28.65
N PRO A 279 -6.35 0.86 28.92
CA PRO A 279 -7.32 0.49 27.87
C PRO A 279 -8.01 1.70 27.26
N GLY A 280 -8.37 2.71 28.05
CA GLY A 280 -8.99 3.95 27.56
C GLY A 280 -8.07 4.74 26.63
N VAL A 281 -6.79 4.86 26.97
CA VAL A 281 -5.78 5.51 26.11
C VAL A 281 -5.63 4.77 24.79
N VAL A 282 -5.51 3.42 24.80
CA VAL A 282 -5.42 2.60 23.58
C VAL A 282 -6.67 2.75 22.73
N LYS A 283 -7.87 2.72 23.33
CA LYS A 283 -9.15 2.91 22.61
C LYS A 283 -9.26 4.26 21.91
N LEU A 284 -8.80 5.34 22.55
CA LEU A 284 -8.79 6.66 21.94
C LEU A 284 -7.76 6.78 20.83
N ALA A 285 -6.56 6.23 21.03
CA ALA A 285 -5.55 6.15 19.99
C ALA A 285 -6.07 5.34 18.78
N SER A 286 -6.74 4.21 19.02
CA SER A 286 -7.36 3.41 17.97
C SER A 286 -8.34 4.22 17.13
N ARG A 287 -9.23 4.99 17.76
CA ARG A 287 -10.16 5.87 17.05
C ARG A 287 -9.46 6.98 16.28
N GLN A 288 -8.41 7.57 16.86
CA GLN A 288 -7.64 8.66 16.24
C GLN A 288 -6.92 8.20 14.96
N PHE A 289 -6.44 6.95 14.93
CA PHE A 289 -5.66 6.40 13.83
C PHE A 289 -6.43 5.41 12.94
N GLY A 290 -7.76 5.30 13.10
CA GLY A 290 -8.61 4.46 12.26
C GLY A 290 -8.34 2.96 12.42
N LEU A 291 -8.02 2.52 13.63
CA LEU A 291 -7.90 1.12 14.00
C LEU A 291 -9.28 0.57 14.40
N THR A 292 -9.54 -0.69 14.10
CA THR A 292 -10.76 -1.38 14.51
C THR A 292 -10.71 -1.72 16.02
N ASP A 293 -11.86 -2.05 16.61
CA ASP A 293 -11.91 -2.44 18.01
C ASP A 293 -11.10 -3.72 18.28
N SER A 294 -11.15 -4.71 17.38
CA SER A 294 -10.35 -5.95 17.47
C SER A 294 -8.84 -5.70 17.33
N GLU A 295 -8.42 -4.77 16.48
CA GLU A 295 -7.03 -4.33 16.40
C GLU A 295 -6.60 -3.64 17.71
N GLY A 296 -7.45 -2.79 18.28
CA GLY A 296 -7.20 -2.14 19.55
C GLY A 296 -6.99 -3.13 20.71
N GLU A 297 -7.78 -4.21 20.76
CA GLU A 297 -7.63 -5.29 21.75
C GLU A 297 -6.29 -6.02 21.59
N GLY A 298 -5.90 -6.40 20.36
CA GLY A 298 -4.60 -7.04 20.12
C GLY A 298 -3.41 -6.12 20.41
N ILE A 299 -3.53 -4.83 20.08
CA ILE A 299 -2.53 -3.82 20.41
C ILE A 299 -2.38 -3.66 21.93
N LEU A 300 -3.49 -3.63 22.68
CA LEU A 300 -3.46 -3.57 24.14
C LEU A 300 -2.74 -4.79 24.74
N GLN A 301 -2.98 -6.00 24.20
CA GLN A 301 -2.27 -7.20 24.62
C GLN A 301 -0.76 -7.05 24.43
N HIS A 302 -0.30 -6.65 23.23
CA HIS A 302 1.13 -6.46 22.96
C HIS A 302 1.76 -5.33 23.79
N LEU A 303 1.01 -4.29 24.10
CA LEU A 303 1.46 -3.22 24.99
C LEU A 303 1.72 -3.74 26.42
N ILE A 304 0.83 -4.58 26.92
CA ILE A 304 0.97 -5.20 28.26
C ILE A 304 2.14 -6.19 28.25
N GLU A 305 2.25 -7.04 27.25
CA GLU A 305 3.34 -8.01 27.10
C GLU A 305 4.72 -7.33 26.98
N GLY A 306 4.76 -6.17 26.33
CA GLY A 306 5.97 -5.37 26.12
C GLY A 306 6.46 -4.62 27.38
N HIS A 307 5.64 -4.51 28.41
CA HIS A 307 5.93 -3.82 29.68
C HIS A 307 6.42 -2.37 29.55
N ASP A 308 6.21 -1.73 28.40
CA ASP A 308 6.59 -0.35 28.12
C ASP A 308 5.34 0.55 27.99
N LEU A 309 4.93 1.14 29.12
CA LEU A 309 3.79 2.05 29.17
C LEU A 309 4.22 3.50 28.85
N SER A 310 4.75 3.68 27.64
CA SER A 310 5.15 4.97 27.07
C SER A 310 4.51 5.20 25.69
N LEU A 311 4.72 6.40 25.14
CA LEU A 311 4.35 6.69 23.75
C LEU A 311 5.10 5.77 22.76
N TYR A 312 6.37 5.48 23.07
CA TYR A 312 7.17 4.53 22.27
C TYR A 312 6.62 3.11 22.39
N GLY A 313 6.26 2.67 23.62
CA GLY A 313 5.65 1.37 23.85
C GLY A 313 4.34 1.17 23.07
N LEU A 314 3.46 2.20 23.00
CA LEU A 314 2.25 2.15 22.19
C LEU A 314 2.57 2.03 20.69
N SER A 315 3.54 2.80 20.20
CA SER A 315 3.99 2.71 18.80
C SER A 315 4.51 1.30 18.48
N ASN A 316 5.32 0.71 19.39
CA ASN A 316 5.83 -0.65 19.26
C ASN A 316 4.72 -1.71 19.29
N ALA A 317 3.71 -1.55 20.16
CA ALA A 317 2.58 -2.47 20.24
C ALA A 317 1.81 -2.52 18.92
N VAL A 318 1.58 -1.36 18.26
CA VAL A 318 0.93 -1.28 16.95
C VAL A 318 1.77 -1.96 15.88
N THR A 319 3.08 -1.67 15.82
CA THR A 319 3.97 -2.30 14.83
C THR A 319 4.20 -3.79 15.11
N ARG A 320 4.11 -4.23 16.35
CA ARG A 320 4.14 -5.67 16.70
C ARG A 320 2.88 -6.38 16.24
N TYR A 321 1.71 -5.78 16.46
CA TYR A 321 0.43 -6.32 16.01
C TYR A 321 0.34 -6.45 14.48
N SER A 322 1.14 -5.69 13.71
CA SER A 322 1.22 -5.85 12.25
C SER A 322 1.58 -7.27 11.80
N GLN A 323 2.21 -8.08 12.66
CA GLN A 323 2.57 -9.46 12.35
C GLN A 323 1.38 -10.42 12.47
N ASP A 324 0.37 -10.06 13.26
CA ASP A 324 -0.77 -10.92 13.59
C ASP A 324 -1.91 -10.79 12.56
N VAL A 325 -2.00 -9.67 11.83
CA VAL A 325 -3.04 -9.47 10.81
C VAL A 325 -2.80 -10.35 9.57
N ASN A 326 -3.88 -10.83 8.94
CA ASN A 326 -3.77 -11.70 7.78
C ASN A 326 -3.29 -10.94 6.52
N SER A 327 -3.78 -9.71 6.30
CA SER A 327 -3.45 -8.90 5.14
C SER A 327 -2.05 -8.28 5.24
N TYR A 328 -1.21 -8.48 4.22
CA TYR A 328 0.10 -7.83 4.15
C TYR A 328 -0.01 -6.31 3.91
N ASP A 329 -1.02 -5.88 3.15
CA ASP A 329 -1.33 -4.45 2.96
C ASP A 329 -1.68 -3.82 4.31
N ARG A 330 -2.57 -4.45 5.10
CA ARG A 330 -2.92 -3.95 6.43
C ARG A 330 -1.73 -3.98 7.41
N ALA A 331 -0.90 -5.00 7.34
CA ALA A 331 0.33 -5.07 8.13
C ALA A 331 1.24 -3.85 7.86
N THR A 332 1.41 -3.49 6.59
CA THR A 332 2.22 -2.31 6.22
C THR A 332 1.55 -1.00 6.63
N ASP A 333 0.22 -0.90 6.57
CA ASP A 333 -0.51 0.26 7.11
C ASP A 333 -0.29 0.42 8.63
N LEU A 334 -0.30 -0.68 9.39
CA LEU A 334 -0.02 -0.66 10.83
C LEU A 334 1.42 -0.23 11.14
N GLU A 335 2.39 -0.63 10.32
CA GLU A 335 3.77 -0.16 10.43
C GLU A 335 3.88 1.36 10.20
N ILE A 336 3.09 1.92 9.27
CA ILE A 336 2.97 3.37 9.05
C ILE A 336 2.26 4.04 10.22
N ILE A 337 1.18 3.45 10.74
CA ILE A 337 0.44 3.98 11.89
C ILE A 337 1.33 4.03 13.12
N GLY A 338 2.19 3.04 13.34
CA GLY A 338 3.18 3.06 14.42
C GLY A 338 4.06 4.31 14.37
N TYR A 339 4.58 4.66 13.19
CA TYR A 339 5.32 5.91 13.01
C TYR A 339 4.46 7.16 13.26
N ASN A 340 3.22 7.18 12.76
CA ASN A 340 2.32 8.32 12.95
C ASN A 340 1.98 8.54 14.44
N ILE A 341 1.92 7.47 15.24
CA ILE A 341 1.78 7.55 16.70
C ILE A 341 3.04 8.16 17.33
N LEU A 342 4.22 7.69 16.93
CA LEU A 342 5.50 8.21 17.41
C LEU A 342 5.64 9.72 17.09
N ALA A 343 5.26 10.12 15.88
CA ALA A 343 5.40 11.47 15.37
C ALA A 343 4.24 12.42 15.74
N MET A 344 3.26 11.96 16.52
CA MET A 344 2.12 12.81 16.87
C MET A 344 2.54 14.02 17.73
N PRO A 345 1.92 15.19 17.53
CA PRO A 345 2.16 16.35 18.39
C PRO A 345 1.90 16.06 19.86
N ARG A 346 2.76 16.56 20.75
CA ARG A 346 2.62 16.38 22.21
C ARG A 346 1.26 16.82 22.75
N SER A 347 0.65 17.85 22.16
CA SER A 347 -0.71 18.30 22.54
C SER A 347 -1.79 17.27 22.21
N VAL A 348 -1.61 16.49 21.14
CA VAL A 348 -2.53 15.40 20.79
C VAL A 348 -2.34 14.25 21.78
N TRP A 349 -1.09 13.85 22.04
CA TRP A 349 -0.78 12.82 23.04
C TRP A 349 -1.37 13.18 24.41
N SER A 350 -1.14 14.42 24.89
CA SER A 350 -1.67 14.85 26.19
C SER A 350 -3.20 14.70 26.28
N ARG A 351 -3.93 14.98 25.21
CA ARG A 351 -5.40 14.77 25.18
C ARG A 351 -5.78 13.29 25.25
N LEU A 352 -5.11 12.43 24.51
CA LEU A 352 -5.35 10.98 24.52
C LEU A 352 -5.02 10.38 25.89
N ASN A 353 -3.98 10.90 26.54
CA ASN A 353 -3.45 10.42 27.79
C ASN A 353 -4.18 10.95 29.05
N GLN A 354 -5.01 12.00 28.91
CA GLN A 354 -5.75 12.63 30.04
C GLN A 354 -7.12 11.99 30.30
N VAL A 355 -7.61 11.10 29.41
CA VAL A 355 -8.96 10.57 29.52
C VAL A 355 -9.02 9.40 30.49
N SER A 356 -9.38 9.69 31.74
CA SER A 356 -9.95 8.66 32.62
C SER A 356 -10.79 9.20 33.78
N THR A 357 -11.07 10.49 33.89
CA THR A 357 -11.88 10.99 35.03
C THR A 357 -13.30 11.37 34.67
N ALA A 358 -13.68 11.38 33.39
CA ALA A 358 -15.00 11.87 32.93
C ALA A 358 -16.00 10.76 32.55
N SER A 359 -15.63 9.48 32.58
CA SER A 359 -16.50 8.36 32.14
C SER A 359 -17.00 7.47 33.30
N ALA A 360 -16.81 7.89 34.53
CA ALA A 360 -17.26 7.19 35.74
C ALA A 360 -18.26 8.04 36.55
N ALA A 361 -19.09 8.86 35.89
CA ALA A 361 -20.23 9.57 36.50
C ALA A 361 -21.49 9.30 35.69
#